data_1036545a7a4e533bf4cbbf1e11f1b53c
#
_entry.id   1036545a7a4e533bf4cbbf1e11f1b53c
#
_cell.length_a   1.000
_cell.length_b   1.000
_cell.length_c   1.000
_cell.angle_alpha   90.00
_cell.angle_beta   90.00
_cell.angle_gamma   90.00
#
_symmetry.space_group_name_H-M   'P 1'
#
loop_
_entity.id
_entity.type
_entity.pdbx_description
1 polymer ?
#
loop_
_entity_poly.entity_id
_entity_poly.type
_entity_poly.pdbx_seq_one_letter_code
_entity_poly.pdbx_strand_id
1 'polypeptide(L)'
;DPMPMVDFFKYKSFWFISLAFALQFFSMGGVLLHLIPHATNLGFEGIWSVLGFPLKQTVFAYSLAAFGGVIGKIFFGYLIDRIQANRPVMLMMLMQAMGIFGLTMVETFDLFLISCFIFGLGFGGAMVLMSACFLKAFGSQNLGSVRGISAVIIVPVQPLGIFIVGQAFDAGFYIQAFLLMGAASIVALL
;
A
#
# COMPACT_ATOMS: atom_id res chain seq x y z
N ASP A 1 12.21 31.46 -5.30
CA ASP A 1 12.96 30.66 -6.27
C ASP A 1 12.86 29.19 -5.92
N PRO A 2 12.73 28.29 -6.89
CA PRO A 2 12.69 26.86 -6.63
C PRO A 2 14.00 26.41 -5.99
N MET A 3 13.88 25.53 -4.99
CA MET A 3 15.01 24.99 -4.23
C MET A 3 15.88 24.08 -5.12
N PRO A 4 17.24 24.20 -5.07
CA PRO A 4 18.13 23.27 -5.75
C PRO A 4 17.87 21.82 -5.32
N MET A 5 17.92 20.88 -6.26
CA MET A 5 17.59 19.46 -6.01
C MET A 5 18.42 18.84 -4.89
N VAL A 6 19.70 19.21 -4.80
CA VAL A 6 20.63 18.67 -3.77
C VAL A 6 20.27 19.13 -2.36
N ASP A 7 19.57 20.26 -2.22
CA ASP A 7 19.25 20.80 -0.90
C ASP A 7 18.14 20.01 -0.19
N PHE A 8 17.29 19.27 -0.91
CA PHE A 8 16.27 18.44 -0.27
C PHE A 8 16.86 17.38 0.67
N PHE A 9 18.03 16.84 0.35
CA PHE A 9 18.70 15.83 1.19
C PHE A 9 19.14 16.36 2.57
N LYS A 10 19.21 17.68 2.73
CA LYS A 10 19.56 18.33 4.01
C LYS A 10 18.39 18.33 5.00
N TYR A 11 17.16 18.15 4.52
CA TYR A 11 15.96 18.23 5.35
C TYR A 11 15.56 16.85 5.88
N LYS A 12 15.41 16.74 7.19
CA LYS A 12 14.94 15.51 7.84
C LYS A 12 13.55 15.09 7.32
N SER A 13 12.68 16.06 7.08
CA SER A 13 11.34 15.80 6.54
C SER A 13 11.36 15.06 5.19
N PHE A 14 12.35 15.34 4.33
CA PHE A 14 12.51 14.62 3.07
C PHE A 14 12.74 13.11 3.30
N TRP A 15 13.67 12.77 4.20
CA TRP A 15 14.01 11.39 4.49
C TRP A 15 12.88 10.65 5.20
N PHE A 16 12.25 11.29 6.21
CA PHE A 16 11.11 10.66 6.91
C PHE A 16 9.96 10.35 5.96
N ILE A 17 9.55 11.31 5.12
CA ILE A 17 8.46 11.08 4.16
C ILE A 17 8.89 10.01 3.14
N SER A 18 10.08 10.12 2.55
CA SER A 18 10.55 9.18 1.52
C SER A 18 10.67 7.77 2.05
N LEU A 19 11.24 7.56 3.25
CA LEU A 19 11.41 6.23 3.83
C LEU A 19 10.08 5.62 4.29
N ALA A 20 9.19 6.41 4.91
CA ALA A 20 7.88 5.94 5.31
C ALA A 20 7.08 5.44 4.11
N PHE A 21 7.04 6.23 3.03
CA PHE A 21 6.35 5.80 1.81
C PHE A 21 7.09 4.70 1.04
N ALA A 22 8.43 4.62 1.12
CA ALA A 22 9.18 3.49 0.57
C ALA A 22 8.78 2.17 1.24
N LEU A 23 8.70 2.12 2.58
CA LEU A 23 8.22 0.96 3.33
C LEU A 23 6.75 0.64 3.00
N GLN A 24 5.94 1.66 2.84
CA GLN A 24 4.54 1.51 2.44
C GLN A 24 4.40 0.86 1.06
N PHE A 25 5.15 1.33 0.05
CA PHE A 25 5.15 0.75 -1.30
C PHE A 25 5.82 -0.64 -1.35
N PHE A 26 6.84 -0.87 -0.53
CA PHE A 26 7.44 -2.20 -0.34
C PHE A 26 6.38 -3.22 0.08
N SER A 27 5.65 -2.91 1.14
CA SER A 27 4.58 -3.74 1.66
C SER A 27 3.43 -3.92 0.66
N MET A 28 3.00 -2.82 0.03
CA MET A 28 1.94 -2.85 -0.99
C MET A 28 2.32 -3.75 -2.17
N GLY A 29 3.54 -3.61 -2.71
CA GLY A 29 4.00 -4.38 -3.87
C GLY A 29 4.05 -5.87 -3.58
N GLY A 30 4.62 -6.24 -2.43
CA GLY A 30 4.72 -7.64 -1.99
C GLY A 30 3.36 -8.31 -1.86
N VAL A 31 2.39 -7.64 -1.23
CA VAL A 31 1.06 -8.21 -1.04
C VAL A 31 0.22 -8.20 -2.31
N LEU A 32 0.16 -7.07 -3.02
CA LEU A 32 -0.73 -6.92 -4.17
C LEU A 32 -0.44 -7.93 -5.28
N LEU A 33 0.84 -8.17 -5.59
CA LEU A 33 1.21 -9.11 -6.65
C LEU A 33 0.99 -10.57 -6.23
N HIS A 34 1.09 -10.88 -4.93
CA HIS A 34 0.90 -12.23 -4.42
C HIS A 34 -0.51 -12.50 -3.88
N LEU A 35 -1.45 -11.57 -4.06
CA LEU A 35 -2.82 -11.72 -3.58
C LEU A 35 -3.56 -12.89 -4.26
N ILE A 36 -3.39 -13.04 -5.58
CA ILE A 36 -3.98 -14.15 -6.33
C ILE A 36 -3.34 -15.49 -5.93
N PRO A 37 -2.00 -15.66 -5.94
CA PRO A 37 -1.35 -16.86 -5.44
C PRO A 37 -1.77 -17.22 -4.00
N HIS A 38 -1.90 -16.22 -3.12
CA HIS A 38 -2.35 -16.44 -1.76
C HIS A 38 -3.78 -16.98 -1.69
N ALA A 39 -4.71 -16.40 -2.44
CA ALA A 39 -6.08 -16.89 -2.54
C ALA A 39 -6.16 -18.34 -3.07
N THR A 40 -5.33 -18.66 -4.07
CA THR A 40 -5.21 -20.03 -4.60
C THR A 40 -4.70 -21.01 -3.56
N ASN A 41 -3.68 -20.64 -2.78
CA ASN A 41 -3.15 -21.49 -1.70
C ASN A 41 -4.16 -21.72 -0.57
N LEU A 42 -5.09 -20.79 -0.36
CA LEU A 42 -6.20 -20.95 0.57
C LEU A 42 -7.37 -21.78 0.01
N GLY A 43 -7.29 -22.22 -1.26
CA GLY A 43 -8.32 -23.00 -1.91
C GLY A 43 -9.51 -22.19 -2.45
N PHE A 44 -9.37 -20.87 -2.57
CA PHE A 44 -10.43 -19.98 -3.10
C PHE A 44 -10.40 -19.94 -4.64
N GLU A 45 -10.58 -21.08 -5.28
CA GLU A 45 -10.56 -21.22 -6.76
C GLU A 45 -11.96 -21.34 -7.38
N GLY A 46 -13.00 -21.17 -6.59
CA GLY A 46 -14.38 -21.24 -7.06
C GLY A 46 -14.73 -20.22 -8.13
N ILE A 47 -15.80 -20.50 -8.88
CA ILE A 47 -16.38 -19.58 -9.84
C ILE A 47 -17.64 -18.96 -9.22
N TRP A 48 -17.66 -17.64 -9.18
CA TRP A 48 -18.84 -16.87 -8.78
C TRP A 48 -19.53 -16.27 -10.01
N SER A 49 -20.85 -16.26 -9.99
CA SER A 49 -21.61 -15.52 -10.97
C SER A 49 -21.89 -14.10 -10.43
N VAL A 50 -21.22 -13.10 -11.00
CA VAL A 50 -21.45 -11.70 -10.67
C VAL A 50 -22.12 -11.03 -11.88
N LEU A 51 -23.33 -10.52 -11.69
CA LEU A 51 -24.13 -9.91 -12.77
C LEU A 51 -24.31 -10.82 -14.01
N GLY A 52 -24.36 -12.15 -13.80
CA GLY A 52 -24.48 -13.13 -14.87
C GLY A 52 -23.16 -13.54 -15.54
N PHE A 53 -22.03 -12.96 -15.17
CA PHE A 53 -20.71 -13.33 -15.70
C PHE A 53 -19.98 -14.27 -14.74
N PRO A 54 -19.41 -15.40 -15.23
CA PRO A 54 -18.59 -16.29 -14.41
C PRO A 54 -17.23 -15.64 -14.12
N LEU A 55 -16.96 -15.35 -12.85
CA LEU A 55 -15.70 -14.78 -12.39
C LEU A 55 -15.02 -15.72 -11.40
N LYS A 56 -13.71 -15.91 -11.55
CA LYS A 56 -12.94 -16.62 -10.53
C LYS A 56 -12.91 -15.82 -9.23
N GLN A 57 -13.08 -16.48 -8.10
CA GLN A 57 -13.03 -15.87 -6.77
C GLN A 57 -11.73 -15.07 -6.55
N THR A 58 -10.58 -15.60 -7.00
CA THR A 58 -9.28 -14.94 -6.92
C THR A 58 -9.25 -13.60 -7.66
N VAL A 59 -9.81 -13.56 -8.88
CA VAL A 59 -9.87 -12.34 -9.69
C VAL A 59 -10.85 -11.33 -9.10
N PHE A 60 -11.97 -11.81 -8.55
CA PHE A 60 -12.94 -10.93 -7.89
C PHE A 60 -12.33 -10.25 -6.65
N ALA A 61 -11.60 -11.01 -5.83
CA ALA A 61 -10.93 -10.47 -4.64
C ALA A 61 -9.86 -9.42 -5.01
N TYR A 62 -9.06 -9.68 -6.05
CA TYR A 62 -8.10 -8.71 -6.57
C TYR A 62 -8.79 -7.43 -7.08
N SER A 63 -9.88 -7.59 -7.81
CA SER A 63 -10.67 -6.46 -8.30
C SER A 63 -11.28 -5.65 -7.16
N LEU A 64 -11.72 -6.31 -6.09
CA LEU A 64 -12.25 -5.67 -4.88
C LEU A 64 -11.17 -4.86 -4.15
N ALA A 65 -9.94 -5.37 -4.06
CA ALA A 65 -8.81 -4.60 -3.53
C ALA A 65 -8.53 -3.37 -4.39
N ALA A 66 -8.54 -3.49 -5.72
CA ALA A 66 -8.36 -2.36 -6.63
C ALA A 66 -9.49 -1.32 -6.48
N PHE A 67 -10.73 -1.76 -6.35
CA PHE A 67 -11.89 -0.90 -6.10
C PHE A 67 -11.77 -0.17 -4.75
N GLY A 68 -11.37 -0.89 -3.69
CA GLY A 68 -11.02 -0.29 -2.41
C GLY A 68 -9.96 0.81 -2.56
N GLY A 69 -8.96 0.59 -3.44
CA GLY A 69 -7.94 1.58 -3.76
C GLY A 69 -8.49 2.86 -4.40
N VAL A 70 -9.50 2.76 -5.26
CA VAL A 70 -10.17 3.94 -5.84
C VAL A 70 -10.91 4.70 -4.75
N ILE A 71 -11.68 4.02 -3.90
CA ILE A 71 -12.38 4.64 -2.76
C ILE A 71 -11.38 5.28 -1.80
N GLY A 72 -10.29 4.58 -1.50
CA GLY A 72 -9.21 5.08 -0.64
C GLY A 72 -8.60 6.38 -1.14
N LYS A 73 -8.36 6.52 -2.44
CA LYS A 73 -7.87 7.79 -3.04
C LYS A 73 -8.81 8.95 -2.77
N ILE A 74 -10.11 8.75 -2.97
CA ILE A 74 -11.12 9.79 -2.75
C ILE A 74 -11.22 10.12 -1.26
N PHE A 75 -11.32 9.10 -0.41
CA PHE A 75 -11.44 9.24 1.03
C PHE A 75 -10.24 9.98 1.65
N PHE A 76 -9.02 9.53 1.37
CA PHE A 76 -7.82 10.15 1.92
C PHE A 76 -7.51 11.51 1.28
N GLY A 77 -7.88 11.72 0.01
CA GLY A 77 -7.83 13.02 -0.63
C GLY A 77 -8.71 14.05 0.08
N TYR A 78 -9.95 13.67 0.39
CA TYR A 78 -10.85 14.52 1.18
C TYR A 78 -10.33 14.76 2.61
N LEU A 79 -9.78 13.72 3.25
CA LEU A 79 -9.36 13.78 4.64
C LEU A 79 -8.13 14.68 4.84
N ILE A 80 -7.16 14.65 3.94
CA ILE A 80 -5.92 15.44 4.03
C ILE A 80 -6.16 16.94 3.96
N ASP A 81 -7.27 17.36 3.35
CA ASP A 81 -7.66 18.77 3.26
C ASP A 81 -8.37 19.27 4.53
N ARG A 82 -8.88 18.35 5.36
CA ARG A 82 -9.71 18.68 6.54
C ARG A 82 -8.97 18.56 7.87
N ILE A 83 -7.97 17.69 7.95
CA ILE A 83 -7.24 17.45 9.20
C ILE A 83 -5.73 17.52 9.00
N GLN A 84 -4.98 17.51 10.10
CA GLN A 84 -3.52 17.50 10.07
C GLN A 84 -2.99 16.28 9.32
N ALA A 85 -1.98 16.48 8.45
CA ALA A 85 -1.45 15.46 7.55
C ALA A 85 -1.05 14.14 8.23
N ASN A 86 -0.54 14.21 9.45
CA ASN A 86 -0.10 13.02 10.19
C ASN A 86 -1.25 12.03 10.44
N ARG A 87 -2.45 12.51 10.75
CA ARG A 87 -3.59 11.64 11.07
C ARG A 87 -4.06 10.80 9.87
N PRO A 88 -4.32 11.37 8.67
CA PRO A 88 -4.68 10.55 7.51
C PRO A 88 -3.56 9.60 7.08
N VAL A 89 -2.29 9.98 7.21
CA VAL A 89 -1.15 9.09 6.91
C VAL A 89 -1.14 7.91 7.88
N MET A 90 -1.25 8.15 9.19
CA MET A 90 -1.34 7.07 10.18
C MET A 90 -2.52 6.16 9.92
N LEU A 91 -3.71 6.73 9.67
CA LEU A 91 -4.92 5.94 9.38
C LEU A 91 -4.73 5.06 8.14
N MET A 92 -4.16 5.60 7.08
CA MET A 92 -3.87 4.88 5.84
C MET A 92 -2.94 3.68 6.08
N MET A 93 -1.83 3.90 6.80
CA MET A 93 -0.86 2.86 7.10
C MET A 93 -1.46 1.78 8.02
N LEU A 94 -2.25 2.18 9.01
CA LEU A 94 -2.98 1.23 9.87
C LEU A 94 -3.99 0.40 9.09
N MET A 95 -4.77 1.02 8.20
CA MET A 95 -5.74 0.29 7.36
C MET A 95 -5.03 -0.71 6.44
N GLN A 96 -3.91 -0.33 5.82
CA GLN A 96 -3.12 -1.26 5.03
C GLN A 96 -2.60 -2.42 5.88
N ALA A 97 -2.01 -2.14 7.03
CA ALA A 97 -1.51 -3.17 7.94
C ALA A 97 -2.64 -4.11 8.42
N MET A 98 -3.80 -3.56 8.81
CA MET A 98 -4.98 -4.35 9.21
C MET A 98 -5.46 -5.27 8.08
N GLY A 99 -5.53 -4.75 6.85
CA GLY A 99 -5.88 -5.58 5.69
C GLY A 99 -4.88 -6.72 5.48
N ILE A 100 -3.58 -6.45 5.58
CA ILE A 100 -2.53 -7.46 5.42
C ILE A 100 -2.60 -8.51 6.54
N PHE A 101 -2.71 -8.11 7.80
CA PHE A 101 -2.87 -9.06 8.91
C PHE A 101 -4.17 -9.85 8.79
N GLY A 102 -5.25 -9.19 8.35
CA GLY A 102 -6.49 -9.89 8.04
C GLY A 102 -6.29 -11.02 7.04
N LEU A 103 -5.52 -10.79 5.96
CA LEU A 103 -5.20 -11.81 4.95
C LEU A 103 -4.45 -13.04 5.51
N THR A 104 -3.73 -12.91 6.62
CA THR A 104 -3.04 -14.05 7.26
C THR A 104 -3.91 -14.88 8.19
N MET A 105 -5.07 -14.35 8.59
CA MET A 105 -5.98 -14.98 9.56
C MET A 105 -7.29 -15.47 8.93
N VAL A 106 -7.32 -15.59 7.61
CA VAL A 106 -8.53 -15.89 6.87
C VAL A 106 -8.87 -17.38 6.93
N GLU A 107 -10.09 -17.70 7.37
CA GLU A 107 -10.67 -19.04 7.33
C GLU A 107 -11.80 -19.14 6.29
N THR A 108 -12.39 -18.02 5.88
CA THR A 108 -13.52 -17.96 4.96
C THR A 108 -13.28 -16.98 3.83
N PHE A 109 -13.90 -17.22 2.67
CA PHE A 109 -13.76 -16.33 1.52
C PHE A 109 -14.30 -14.92 1.79
N ASP A 110 -15.35 -14.78 2.59
CA ASP A 110 -15.90 -13.47 2.95
C ASP A 110 -14.92 -12.62 3.76
N LEU A 111 -14.23 -13.23 4.74
CA LEU A 111 -13.16 -12.56 5.49
C LEU A 111 -11.99 -12.17 4.58
N PHE A 112 -11.67 -13.02 3.58
CA PHE A 112 -10.66 -12.71 2.58
C PHE A 112 -11.05 -11.46 1.80
N LEU A 113 -12.31 -11.35 1.33
CA LEU A 113 -12.81 -10.18 0.61
C LEU A 113 -12.76 -8.91 1.44
N ILE A 114 -13.18 -8.98 2.71
CA ILE A 114 -13.12 -7.85 3.64
C ILE A 114 -11.67 -7.39 3.81
N SER A 115 -10.75 -8.31 4.03
CA SER A 115 -9.31 -8.01 4.18
C SER A 115 -8.72 -7.39 2.93
N CYS A 116 -9.08 -7.90 1.73
CA CYS A 116 -8.69 -7.33 0.43
C CYS A 116 -9.20 -5.89 0.28
N PHE A 117 -10.45 -5.63 0.65
CA PHE A 117 -11.04 -4.31 0.57
C PHE A 117 -10.37 -3.31 1.52
N ILE A 118 -10.14 -3.69 2.78
CA ILE A 118 -9.45 -2.85 3.78
C ILE A 118 -8.00 -2.57 3.34
N PHE A 119 -7.28 -3.59 2.85
CA PHE A 119 -5.96 -3.42 2.26
C PHE A 119 -6.00 -2.43 1.09
N GLY A 120 -7.00 -2.58 0.22
CA GLY A 120 -7.25 -1.69 -0.91
C GLY A 120 -7.44 -0.24 -0.49
N LEU A 121 -8.31 0.02 0.49
CA LEU A 121 -8.52 1.35 1.06
C LEU A 121 -7.21 1.97 1.54
N GLY A 122 -6.38 1.20 2.26
CA GLY A 122 -5.09 1.67 2.76
C GLY A 122 -4.15 2.06 1.61
N PHE A 123 -3.83 1.15 0.70
CA PHE A 123 -2.87 1.45 -0.35
C PHE A 123 -3.34 2.56 -1.32
N GLY A 124 -4.65 2.69 -1.52
CA GLY A 124 -5.22 3.72 -2.40
C GLY A 124 -4.87 5.14 -1.97
N GLY A 125 -4.77 5.40 -0.67
CA GLY A 125 -4.39 6.69 -0.12
C GLY A 125 -2.92 7.07 -0.31
N ALA A 126 -2.03 6.08 -0.51
CA ALA A 126 -0.58 6.29 -0.44
C ALA A 126 -0.07 7.38 -1.41
N MET A 127 -0.46 7.32 -2.69
CA MET A 127 -0.01 8.30 -3.69
C MET A 127 -0.50 9.72 -3.43
N VAL A 128 -1.75 9.85 -2.96
CA VAL A 128 -2.36 11.15 -2.65
C VAL A 128 -1.70 11.75 -1.42
N LEU A 129 -1.57 10.98 -0.36
CA LEU A 129 -1.00 11.43 0.90
C LEU A 129 0.50 11.75 0.78
N MET A 130 1.26 10.94 0.05
CA MET A 130 2.68 11.23 -0.24
C MET A 130 2.83 12.60 -0.91
N SER A 131 2.02 12.88 -1.94
CA SER A 131 2.05 14.15 -2.65
C SER A 131 1.68 15.31 -1.74
N ALA A 132 0.66 15.14 -0.91
CA ALA A 132 0.21 16.15 0.04
C ALA A 132 1.24 16.41 1.16
N CYS A 133 1.93 15.38 1.63
CA CYS A 133 3.02 15.53 2.61
C CYS A 133 4.18 16.34 2.03
N PHE A 134 4.62 16.03 0.81
CA PHE A 134 5.66 16.81 0.14
C PHE A 134 5.21 18.23 -0.16
N LEU A 135 3.96 18.44 -0.58
CA LEU A 135 3.40 19.76 -0.80
C LEU A 135 3.42 20.62 0.49
N LYS A 136 3.01 20.04 1.61
CA LYS A 136 3.01 20.72 2.93
C LYS A 136 4.41 20.99 3.45
N ALA A 137 5.39 20.12 3.17
CA ALA A 137 6.75 20.25 3.67
C ALA A 137 7.62 21.21 2.83
N PHE A 138 7.42 21.22 1.49
CA PHE A 138 8.33 21.90 0.56
C PHE A 138 7.66 22.93 -0.34
N GLY A 139 6.33 23.06 -0.25
CA GLY A 139 5.56 24.03 -1.07
C GLY A 139 5.30 23.56 -2.50
N SER A 140 4.37 24.25 -3.16
CA SER A 140 3.92 23.89 -4.51
C SER A 140 5.00 24.05 -5.59
N GLN A 141 5.87 25.03 -5.43
CA GLN A 141 6.95 25.31 -6.39
C GLN A 141 7.99 24.19 -6.48
N ASN A 142 8.20 23.46 -5.36
CA ASN A 142 9.20 22.40 -5.25
C ASN A 142 8.62 21.00 -5.41
N LEU A 143 7.29 20.86 -5.53
CA LEU A 143 6.61 19.56 -5.51
C LEU A 143 7.09 18.60 -6.59
N GLY A 144 7.28 19.10 -7.82
CA GLY A 144 7.77 18.28 -8.93
C GLY A 144 9.17 17.73 -8.66
N SER A 145 10.09 18.60 -8.24
CA SER A 145 11.49 18.27 -7.98
C SER A 145 11.64 17.31 -6.81
N VAL A 146 10.95 17.56 -5.68
CA VAL A 146 11.05 16.70 -4.49
C VAL A 146 10.45 15.32 -4.75
N ARG A 147 9.35 15.23 -5.50
CA ARG A 147 8.77 13.94 -5.89
C ARG A 147 9.66 13.17 -6.86
N GLY A 148 10.27 13.85 -7.83
CA GLY A 148 11.21 13.21 -8.76
C GLY A 148 12.40 12.58 -8.04
N ILE A 149 13.01 13.32 -7.09
CA ILE A 149 14.12 12.80 -6.30
C ILE A 149 13.68 11.69 -5.36
N SER A 150 12.56 11.84 -4.66
CA SER A 150 12.04 10.79 -3.77
C SER A 150 11.71 9.49 -4.52
N ALA A 151 11.29 9.57 -5.78
CA ALA A 151 11.04 8.40 -6.61
C ALA A 151 12.28 7.53 -6.82
N VAL A 152 13.48 8.13 -6.86
CA VAL A 152 14.75 7.39 -6.96
C VAL A 152 14.96 6.47 -5.74
N ILE A 153 14.44 6.86 -4.58
CA ILE A 153 14.50 6.06 -3.35
C ILE A 153 13.34 5.05 -3.30
N ILE A 154 12.13 5.50 -3.60
CA ILE A 154 10.89 4.74 -3.40
C ILE A 154 10.72 3.64 -4.46
N VAL A 155 10.98 3.96 -5.74
CA VAL A 155 10.70 3.03 -6.86
C VAL A 155 11.49 1.73 -6.77
N PRO A 156 12.80 1.71 -6.44
CA PRO A 156 13.55 0.45 -6.32
C PRO A 156 13.13 -0.43 -5.12
N VAL A 157 12.50 0.16 -4.10
CA VAL A 157 12.13 -0.57 -2.87
C VAL A 157 10.88 -1.42 -3.07
N GLN A 158 9.95 -1.01 -3.93
CA GLN A 158 8.74 -1.78 -4.21
C GLN A 158 9.03 -3.18 -4.82
N PRO A 159 9.87 -3.34 -5.86
CA PRO A 159 10.24 -4.63 -6.38
C PRO A 159 10.94 -5.55 -5.37
N LEU A 160 11.66 -4.99 -4.39
CA LEU A 160 12.26 -5.80 -3.32
C LEU A 160 11.19 -6.49 -2.47
N GLY A 161 10.08 -5.81 -2.17
CA GLY A 161 8.94 -6.42 -1.49
C GLY A 161 8.35 -7.58 -2.28
N ILE A 162 8.17 -7.39 -3.59
CA ILE A 162 7.68 -8.44 -4.50
C ILE A 162 8.63 -9.64 -4.49
N PHE A 163 9.93 -9.40 -4.62
CA PHE A 163 10.95 -10.46 -4.63
C PHE A 163 10.98 -11.26 -3.33
N ILE A 164 10.97 -10.57 -2.17
CA ILE A 164 11.02 -11.24 -0.87
C ILE A 164 9.80 -12.11 -0.64
N VAL A 165 8.60 -11.61 -0.96
CA VAL A 165 7.37 -12.38 -0.82
C VAL A 165 7.38 -13.57 -1.80
N GLY A 166 7.84 -13.39 -3.04
CA GLY A 166 7.97 -14.49 -4.03
C GLY A 166 8.88 -15.60 -3.52
N GLN A 167 10.07 -15.28 -3.02
CA GLN A 167 11.00 -16.27 -2.46
C GLN A 167 10.39 -17.00 -1.25
N ALA A 168 9.66 -16.28 -0.40
CA ALA A 168 8.99 -16.90 0.75
C ALA A 168 7.84 -17.82 0.32
N PHE A 169 7.12 -17.50 -0.76
CA PHE A 169 6.11 -18.38 -1.37
C PHE A 169 6.74 -19.69 -1.84
N ASP A 170 7.81 -19.62 -2.59
CA ASP A 170 8.53 -20.80 -3.12
C ASP A 170 9.08 -21.68 -1.98
N ALA A 171 9.46 -21.06 -0.87
CA ALA A 171 9.95 -21.75 0.34
C ALA A 171 8.84 -22.23 1.29
N GLY A 172 7.56 -21.96 1.00
CA GLY A 172 6.42 -22.35 1.85
C GLY A 172 6.17 -21.44 3.07
N PHE A 173 6.84 -20.27 3.15
CA PHE A 173 6.74 -19.32 4.27
C PHE A 173 5.87 -18.09 3.94
N TYR A 174 4.81 -18.25 3.16
CA TYR A 174 4.00 -17.14 2.66
C TYR A 174 3.29 -16.34 3.76
N ILE A 175 2.79 -17.01 4.83
CA ILE A 175 2.16 -16.30 5.97
C ILE A 175 3.15 -15.39 6.65
N GLN A 176 4.38 -15.87 6.92
CA GLN A 176 5.45 -15.08 7.53
C GLN A 176 5.84 -13.89 6.66
N ALA A 177 5.85 -14.06 5.35
CA ALA A 177 6.09 -12.96 4.42
C ALA A 177 5.01 -11.87 4.50
N PHE A 178 3.73 -12.25 4.55
CA PHE A 178 2.64 -11.29 4.74
C PHE A 178 2.72 -10.60 6.10
N LEU A 179 3.07 -11.32 7.18
CA LEU A 179 3.29 -10.73 8.49
C LEU A 179 4.43 -9.70 8.45
N LEU A 180 5.52 -9.98 7.73
CA LEU A 180 6.63 -9.03 7.53
C LEU A 180 6.14 -7.77 6.78
N MET A 181 5.30 -7.92 5.75
CA MET A 181 4.74 -6.78 5.02
C MET A 181 3.82 -5.94 5.91
N GLY A 182 2.99 -6.58 6.73
CA GLY A 182 2.16 -5.88 7.73
C GLY A 182 2.99 -5.12 8.75
N ALA A 183 4.05 -5.75 9.27
CA ALA A 183 4.98 -5.12 10.19
C ALA A 183 5.71 -3.92 9.54
N ALA A 184 6.14 -4.03 8.28
CA ALA A 184 6.75 -2.93 7.54
C ALA A 184 5.81 -1.72 7.42
N SER A 185 4.50 -1.94 7.20
CA SER A 185 3.50 -0.86 7.18
C SER A 185 3.33 -0.20 8.55
N ILE A 186 3.50 -0.94 9.66
CA ILE A 186 3.47 -0.37 11.02
C ILE A 186 4.75 0.40 11.30
N VAL A 187 5.92 -0.12 10.93
CA VAL A 187 7.21 0.57 11.11
C VAL A 187 7.23 1.90 10.35
N ALA A 188 6.54 1.99 9.23
CA ALA A 188 6.40 3.24 8.49
C ALA A 188 5.66 4.35 9.27
N LEU A 189 4.97 4.02 10.38
CA LEU A 189 4.33 5.00 11.29
C LEU A 189 5.29 5.72 12.21
N LEU A 190 6.48 5.15 12.46
CA LEU A 190 7.49 5.68 13.37
C LEU A 190 8.39 6.71 12.69
#